data_5c7d96c613bcb772d533bdccb192be0b
#
_entry.id   5c7d96c613bcb772d533bdccb192be0b
#
_cell.length_a   1.000
_cell.length_b   1.000
_cell.length_c   1.000
_cell.angle_alpha   90.00
_cell.angle_beta   90.00
_cell.angle_gamma   90.00
#
_symmetry.space_group_name_H-M   'P 1'
#
loop_
_entity.id
_entity.type
_entity.pdbx_description
1 polymer ?
#
loop_
_entity_poly.entity_id
_entity_poly.type
_entity_poly.pdbx_seq_one_letter_code
_entity_poly.pdbx_strand_id
1 'polypeptide(L)'
;MDSLQRMMAAIEGKPLDRFPVMNPYPFYSLQPHWPEINGLTYIHPFNGSDEERLGFYRTIHEKLSTDCIPVWSGPSGMQARCQIENEAGEAPKQWDRVEFPLYVRYFDKDPSERQRFDEFFEDHPVETRKYESITDVENDPITTAEEMIASGKMEMAEKVVAEMGNEVFLYTEAGAGAFSTAYRALTFEGVMEEMYDRPEFVHAILQRNISQSIQTAKAHAKTGIHAIRINEYPASADMISEKHFLEFSLPYLKQLIDGYHDLGLLVILEFLGWATPRMEHLATLGADVIQLESSMKGYDNSIGECREILGDSTCLCGNTPVLSTIEQGEESDWEKDAQEQMAGIGSEGRFIICPGSPTTRETHPEKLLRWAEYMQKRVAVNS
;
A
#
# COMPACT_ATOMS: atom_id res chain seq x y z
N MET A 1 -22.01 8.28 -10.37
CA MET A 1 -20.98 7.28 -10.70
C MET A 1 -20.84 6.30 -9.55
N ASP A 2 -20.61 5.01 -9.82
CA ASP A 2 -20.10 4.09 -8.80
C ASP A 2 -18.60 4.38 -8.50
N SER A 3 -18.03 3.67 -7.54
CA SER A 3 -16.65 3.90 -7.10
C SER A 3 -15.63 3.54 -8.17
N LEU A 4 -15.85 2.45 -8.92
CA LEU A 4 -14.98 2.05 -10.03
C LEU A 4 -14.97 3.11 -11.13
N GLN A 5 -16.15 3.54 -11.58
CA GLN A 5 -16.29 4.57 -12.61
C GLN A 5 -15.59 5.88 -12.21
N ARG A 6 -15.70 6.26 -10.93
CA ARG A 6 -15.12 7.50 -10.40
C ARG A 6 -13.60 7.42 -10.34
N MET A 7 -13.03 6.32 -9.86
CA MET A 7 -11.58 6.10 -9.87
C MET A 7 -11.02 6.11 -11.28
N MET A 8 -11.66 5.38 -12.22
CA MET A 8 -11.25 5.36 -13.63
C MET A 8 -11.34 6.75 -14.27
N ALA A 9 -12.42 7.50 -14.00
CA ALA A 9 -12.56 8.86 -14.53
C ALA A 9 -11.48 9.81 -13.99
N ALA A 10 -11.12 9.73 -12.69
CA ALA A 10 -10.03 10.53 -12.12
C ALA A 10 -8.66 10.18 -12.76
N ILE A 11 -8.39 8.89 -12.95
CA ILE A 11 -7.14 8.42 -13.58
C ILE A 11 -7.07 8.89 -15.04
N GLU A 12 -8.16 8.85 -15.77
CA GLU A 12 -8.24 9.18 -17.19
C GLU A 12 -8.44 10.68 -17.48
N GLY A 13 -8.65 11.52 -16.44
CA GLY A 13 -8.94 12.95 -16.62
C GLY A 13 -10.33 13.21 -17.22
N LYS A 14 -11.31 12.37 -16.92
CA LYS A 14 -12.70 12.50 -17.37
C LYS A 14 -13.56 13.25 -16.36
N PRO A 15 -14.70 13.84 -16.77
CA PRO A 15 -15.59 14.51 -15.84
C PRO A 15 -16.03 13.62 -14.67
N LEU A 16 -16.04 14.19 -13.47
CA LEU A 16 -16.36 13.55 -12.20
C LEU A 16 -17.65 14.12 -11.58
N ASP A 17 -18.39 13.29 -10.85
CA ASP A 17 -19.45 13.74 -9.96
C ASP A 17 -18.89 14.29 -8.63
N ARG A 18 -17.80 13.74 -8.16
CA ARG A 18 -16.95 14.20 -7.05
C ARG A 18 -15.56 13.57 -7.17
N PHE A 19 -14.55 14.08 -6.47
CA PHE A 19 -13.26 13.43 -6.39
C PHE A 19 -13.35 12.11 -5.61
N PRO A 20 -12.67 11.05 -6.08
CA PRO A 20 -12.59 9.80 -5.34
C PRO A 20 -11.75 9.95 -4.07
N VAL A 21 -12.03 9.09 -3.10
CA VAL A 21 -11.26 8.94 -1.87
C VAL A 21 -10.56 7.59 -1.88
N MET A 22 -9.27 7.60 -1.58
CA MET A 22 -8.47 6.41 -1.32
C MET A 22 -8.05 6.38 0.15
N ASN A 23 -8.25 5.25 0.82
CA ASN A 23 -7.59 4.96 2.09
C ASN A 23 -6.67 3.75 1.88
N PRO A 24 -5.36 3.94 1.75
CA PRO A 24 -4.43 2.86 1.43
C PRO A 24 -4.16 1.91 2.59
N TYR A 25 -4.50 2.31 3.82
CA TYR A 25 -4.18 1.58 5.04
C TYR A 25 -5.42 1.28 5.91
N PRO A 26 -6.52 0.74 5.34
CA PRO A 26 -7.77 0.54 6.06
C PRO A 26 -7.61 -0.43 7.24
N PHE A 27 -6.64 -1.32 7.14
CA PHE A 27 -6.35 -2.32 8.13
C PHE A 27 -5.92 -1.72 9.47
N TYR A 28 -5.03 -0.72 9.45
CA TYR A 28 -4.53 -0.10 10.68
C TYR A 28 -5.62 0.62 11.49
N SER A 29 -6.60 1.22 10.81
CA SER A 29 -7.69 1.92 11.47
C SER A 29 -8.88 1.02 11.82
N LEU A 30 -9.19 0.00 11.01
CA LEU A 30 -10.36 -0.86 11.24
C LEU A 30 -10.07 -2.01 12.20
N GLN A 31 -8.91 -2.65 12.11
CA GLN A 31 -8.61 -3.85 12.88
C GLN A 31 -8.74 -3.66 14.40
N PRO A 32 -8.21 -2.59 15.00
CA PRO A 32 -8.36 -2.38 16.45
C PRO A 32 -9.80 -2.19 16.89
N HIS A 33 -10.65 -1.67 16.00
CA HIS A 33 -12.06 -1.39 16.26
C HIS A 33 -13.00 -2.48 15.74
N TRP A 34 -12.47 -3.58 15.20
CA TRP A 34 -13.26 -4.63 14.59
C TRP A 34 -14.28 -5.28 15.53
N PRO A 35 -13.95 -5.55 16.82
CA PRO A 35 -14.92 -6.06 17.79
C PRO A 35 -16.09 -5.10 18.03
N GLU A 36 -15.86 -3.80 18.01
CA GLU A 36 -16.90 -2.76 18.21
C GLU A 36 -17.79 -2.63 16.97
N ILE A 37 -17.23 -2.80 15.77
CA ILE A 37 -17.93 -2.61 14.50
C ILE A 37 -18.88 -3.77 14.20
N ASN A 38 -18.47 -5.01 14.45
CA ASN A 38 -19.22 -6.19 14.02
C ASN A 38 -19.24 -7.36 15.02
N GLY A 39 -18.66 -7.19 16.23
CA GLY A 39 -18.62 -8.22 17.26
C GLY A 39 -17.66 -9.38 17.00
N LEU A 40 -16.86 -9.34 15.92
CA LEU A 40 -15.87 -10.35 15.57
C LEU A 40 -14.51 -9.99 16.18
N THR A 41 -13.63 -10.97 16.34
CA THR A 41 -12.26 -10.71 16.76
C THR A 41 -11.42 -10.08 15.65
N TYR A 42 -10.41 -9.31 16.02
CA TYR A 42 -9.53 -8.61 15.06
C TYR A 42 -8.76 -9.55 14.09
N ILE A 43 -8.71 -10.84 14.38
CA ILE A 43 -8.05 -11.86 13.55
C ILE A 43 -8.93 -12.37 12.39
N HIS A 44 -10.25 -12.23 12.46
CA HIS A 44 -11.19 -12.75 11.47
C HIS A 44 -10.93 -12.28 10.03
N PRO A 45 -10.44 -11.04 9.76
CA PRO A 45 -10.08 -10.65 8.40
C PRO A 45 -9.05 -11.56 7.73
N PHE A 46 -8.29 -12.32 8.51
CA PHE A 46 -7.24 -13.22 8.02
C PHE A 46 -7.62 -14.69 8.05
N ASN A 47 -8.25 -15.16 9.13
CA ASN A 47 -8.51 -16.58 9.36
C ASN A 47 -9.98 -16.94 9.49
N GLY A 48 -10.88 -15.98 9.35
CA GLY A 48 -12.32 -16.21 9.33
C GLY A 48 -12.78 -17.06 8.15
N SER A 49 -14.06 -17.42 8.14
CA SER A 49 -14.72 -17.96 6.97
C SER A 49 -14.60 -16.99 5.78
N ASP A 50 -14.79 -17.48 4.57
CA ASP A 50 -14.75 -16.62 3.38
C ASP A 50 -15.78 -15.49 3.46
N GLU A 51 -16.96 -15.74 4.05
CA GLU A 51 -17.99 -14.73 4.24
C GLU A 51 -17.57 -13.65 5.25
N GLU A 52 -16.92 -14.00 6.34
CA GLU A 52 -16.39 -13.03 7.31
C GLU A 52 -15.28 -12.18 6.70
N ARG A 53 -14.43 -12.79 5.87
CA ARG A 53 -13.37 -12.09 5.14
C ARG A 53 -13.93 -11.16 4.07
N LEU A 54 -14.95 -11.58 3.32
CA LEU A 54 -15.69 -10.70 2.40
C LEU A 54 -16.38 -9.57 3.15
N GLY A 55 -16.99 -9.86 4.30
CA GLY A 55 -17.58 -8.85 5.20
C GLY A 55 -16.60 -7.77 5.63
N PHE A 56 -15.31 -8.11 5.78
CA PHE A 56 -14.26 -7.12 6.05
C PHE A 56 -14.09 -6.13 4.88
N TYR A 57 -14.03 -6.60 3.64
CA TYR A 57 -13.92 -5.73 2.47
C TYR A 57 -15.15 -4.83 2.28
N ARG A 58 -16.37 -5.36 2.52
CA ARG A 58 -17.61 -4.55 2.53
C ARG A 58 -17.52 -3.44 3.57
N THR A 59 -17.05 -3.77 4.78
CA THR A 59 -16.89 -2.81 5.89
C THR A 59 -15.88 -1.71 5.54
N ILE A 60 -14.77 -2.03 4.87
CA ILE A 60 -13.82 -1.01 4.38
C ILE A 60 -14.56 0.00 3.50
N HIS A 61 -15.32 -0.50 2.52
CA HIS A 61 -16.05 0.37 1.60
C HIS A 61 -17.10 1.24 2.29
N GLU A 62 -17.89 0.63 3.17
CA GLU A 62 -19.01 1.30 3.84
C GLU A 62 -18.56 2.28 4.94
N LYS A 63 -17.57 1.89 5.77
CA LYS A 63 -17.17 2.64 6.96
C LYS A 63 -16.09 3.69 6.74
N LEU A 64 -15.33 3.59 5.66
CA LEU A 64 -14.25 4.54 5.36
C LEU A 64 -14.57 5.45 4.17
N SER A 65 -15.76 5.31 3.56
CA SER A 65 -16.16 6.10 2.37
C SER A 65 -15.09 6.13 1.28
N THR A 66 -14.39 5.00 1.07
CA THR A 66 -13.31 4.87 0.09
C THR A 66 -13.85 4.35 -1.24
N ASP A 67 -13.33 4.89 -2.35
CA ASP A 67 -13.69 4.47 -3.70
C ASP A 67 -12.82 3.32 -4.23
N CYS A 68 -11.76 2.97 -3.49
CA CYS A 68 -10.90 1.86 -3.82
C CYS A 68 -10.51 1.04 -2.59
N ILE A 69 -10.23 -0.24 -2.79
CA ILE A 69 -9.94 -1.19 -1.72
C ILE A 69 -8.69 -2.01 -2.04
N PRO A 70 -7.73 -2.12 -1.11
CA PRO A 70 -6.62 -3.07 -1.23
C PRO A 70 -7.13 -4.50 -1.02
N VAL A 71 -6.79 -5.39 -1.94
CA VAL A 71 -7.17 -6.81 -1.88
C VAL A 71 -5.92 -7.64 -1.59
N TRP A 72 -5.95 -8.38 -0.50
CA TRP A 72 -4.85 -9.29 -0.15
C TRP A 72 -5.08 -10.67 -0.75
N SER A 73 -4.02 -11.24 -1.29
CA SER A 73 -4.00 -12.62 -1.75
C SER A 73 -4.07 -13.59 -0.56
N GLY A 74 -4.67 -14.74 -0.78
CA GLY A 74 -4.75 -15.82 0.19
C GLY A 74 -5.74 -16.89 -0.25
N PRO A 75 -5.57 -18.13 0.22
CA PRO A 75 -6.49 -19.20 -0.11
C PRO A 75 -7.87 -18.98 0.51
N SER A 76 -8.90 -19.52 -0.10
CA SER A 76 -10.25 -19.63 0.50
C SER A 76 -10.27 -20.74 1.56
N GLY A 77 -11.29 -20.74 2.41
CA GLY A 77 -11.42 -21.73 3.48
C GLY A 77 -10.30 -21.66 4.52
N MET A 78 -9.76 -20.49 4.78
CA MET A 78 -8.65 -20.28 5.72
C MET A 78 -8.96 -20.79 7.12
N GLN A 79 -10.20 -20.67 7.58
CA GLN A 79 -10.63 -21.14 8.90
C GLN A 79 -10.34 -22.64 9.11
N ALA A 80 -10.46 -23.44 8.04
CA ALA A 80 -10.15 -24.87 8.09
C ALA A 80 -8.66 -25.19 7.85
N ARG A 81 -7.90 -24.24 7.32
CA ARG A 81 -6.47 -24.40 6.95
C ARG A 81 -5.52 -23.73 7.93
N CYS A 82 -6.04 -22.86 8.79
CA CYS A 82 -5.26 -22.07 9.73
C CYS A 82 -5.21 -22.78 11.07
N GLN A 83 -4.01 -22.99 11.61
CA GLN A 83 -3.80 -23.44 12.97
C GLN A 83 -3.51 -22.24 13.85
N ILE A 84 -4.30 -22.09 14.91
CA ILE A 84 -4.08 -21.07 15.93
C ILE A 84 -3.42 -21.78 17.11
N GLU A 85 -2.17 -21.48 17.35
CA GLU A 85 -1.39 -22.06 18.44
C GLU A 85 -1.02 -20.98 19.46
N ASN A 86 -1.21 -21.31 20.74
CA ASN A 86 -0.65 -20.52 21.82
C ASN A 86 0.80 -20.92 22.01
N GLU A 87 1.72 -20.07 21.58
CA GLU A 87 3.15 -20.35 21.77
C GLU A 87 3.58 -20.09 23.21
N ALA A 88 3.99 -21.16 23.87
CA ALA A 88 4.39 -21.13 25.28
C ALA A 88 5.89 -20.78 25.48
N GLY A 89 6.64 -20.50 24.46
CA GLY A 89 8.10 -20.39 24.56
C GLY A 89 8.73 -19.11 24.02
N GLU A 90 8.20 -18.55 22.95
CA GLU A 90 8.84 -17.44 22.22
C GLU A 90 7.95 -16.19 22.14
N ALA A 91 6.64 -16.32 22.32
CA ALA A 91 5.71 -15.21 22.37
C ALA A 91 5.01 -15.12 23.73
N PRO A 92 4.65 -13.92 24.19
CA PRO A 92 3.82 -13.78 25.38
C PRO A 92 2.53 -14.61 25.26
N LYS A 93 2.06 -15.17 26.38
CA LYS A 93 0.86 -16.06 26.41
C LYS A 93 -0.43 -15.45 25.86
N GLN A 94 -0.48 -14.13 25.75
CA GLN A 94 -1.61 -13.37 25.20
C GLN A 94 -1.61 -13.30 23.66
N TRP A 95 -0.59 -13.82 23.00
CA TRP A 95 -0.48 -13.77 21.55
C TRP A 95 -0.94 -15.08 20.92
N ASP A 96 -1.70 -14.94 19.85
CA ASP A 96 -2.03 -16.06 18.99
C ASP A 96 -1.06 -16.10 17.80
N ARG A 97 -0.28 -17.16 17.71
CA ARG A 97 0.47 -17.47 16.49
C ARG A 97 -0.50 -18.07 15.48
N VAL A 98 -0.62 -17.44 14.33
CA VAL A 98 -1.44 -17.95 13.23
C VAL A 98 -0.54 -18.40 12.10
N GLU A 99 -0.55 -19.68 11.82
CA GLU A 99 0.16 -20.30 10.72
C GLU A 99 -0.74 -20.36 9.49
N PHE A 100 -0.36 -19.60 8.47
CA PHE A 100 -0.98 -19.64 7.15
C PHE A 100 -0.18 -20.57 6.24
N PRO A 101 -0.73 -21.12 5.16
CA PRO A 101 -0.01 -22.04 4.28
C PRO A 101 1.34 -21.51 3.75
N LEU A 102 1.54 -20.20 3.73
CA LEU A 102 2.74 -19.56 3.16
C LEU A 102 3.48 -18.61 4.12
N TYR A 103 2.95 -18.34 5.31
CA TYR A 103 3.57 -17.43 6.28
C TYR A 103 2.95 -17.58 7.67
N VAL A 104 3.66 -17.11 8.68
CA VAL A 104 3.18 -17.02 10.06
C VAL A 104 2.98 -15.56 10.41
N ARG A 105 1.92 -15.24 11.14
CA ARG A 105 1.69 -13.94 11.76
C ARG A 105 1.34 -14.13 13.24
N TYR A 106 1.77 -13.16 14.03
CA TYR A 106 1.40 -13.06 15.43
C TYR A 106 0.35 -11.97 15.57
N PHE A 107 -0.66 -12.21 16.40
CA PHE A 107 -1.74 -11.29 16.65
C PHE A 107 -1.90 -11.08 18.15
N ASP A 108 -2.01 -9.84 18.54
CA ASP A 108 -2.35 -9.47 19.92
C ASP A 108 -3.81 -9.84 20.19
N LYS A 109 -4.05 -10.56 21.27
CA LYS A 109 -5.40 -10.93 21.73
C LYS A 109 -6.15 -9.77 22.34
N ASP A 110 -5.43 -8.81 22.92
CA ASP A 110 -5.98 -7.60 23.52
C ASP A 110 -5.31 -6.38 22.90
N PRO A 111 -6.04 -5.62 22.08
CA PRO A 111 -5.51 -4.40 21.44
C PRO A 111 -5.00 -3.34 22.45
N SER A 112 -5.45 -3.41 23.71
CA SER A 112 -4.97 -2.51 24.78
C SER A 112 -3.55 -2.82 25.25
N GLU A 113 -3.00 -3.99 24.91
CA GLU A 113 -1.66 -4.44 25.29
C GLU A 113 -0.59 -4.22 24.21
N ARG A 114 -0.82 -3.29 23.29
CA ARG A 114 0.06 -2.97 22.15
C ARG A 114 1.53 -2.74 22.52
N GLN A 115 1.79 -2.13 23.66
CA GLN A 115 3.16 -1.84 24.10
C GLN A 115 4.02 -3.11 24.16
N ARG A 116 3.42 -4.26 24.49
CA ARG A 116 4.13 -5.55 24.54
C ARG A 116 4.41 -6.16 23.16
N PHE A 117 3.59 -5.81 22.15
CA PHE A 117 3.87 -6.25 20.76
C PHE A 117 5.10 -5.58 20.21
N ASP A 118 5.20 -4.27 20.43
CA ASP A 118 6.35 -3.51 20.00
C ASP A 118 7.61 -4.01 20.74
N GLU A 119 7.53 -4.29 22.04
CA GLU A 119 8.60 -4.89 22.84
C GLU A 119 8.99 -6.30 22.33
N PHE A 120 8.02 -7.13 21.94
CA PHE A 120 8.30 -8.47 21.38
C PHE A 120 9.10 -8.39 20.08
N PHE A 121 8.80 -7.44 19.19
CA PHE A 121 9.54 -7.24 17.93
C PHE A 121 10.88 -6.52 18.13
N GLU A 122 11.00 -5.66 19.15
CA GLU A 122 12.28 -5.06 19.53
C GLU A 122 13.28 -6.09 20.07
N ASP A 123 12.77 -7.05 20.88
CA ASP A 123 13.60 -8.14 21.41
C ASP A 123 13.95 -9.23 20.39
N HIS A 124 13.21 -9.29 19.28
CA HIS A 124 13.42 -10.23 18.18
C HIS A 124 13.64 -9.47 16.86
N PRO A 125 14.78 -8.82 16.68
CA PRO A 125 15.06 -8.05 15.47
C PRO A 125 14.94 -8.96 14.23
N VAL A 126 13.91 -8.69 13.42
CA VAL A 126 13.64 -9.42 12.17
C VAL A 126 14.67 -9.07 11.07
N GLU A 127 15.59 -8.18 11.36
CA GLU A 127 16.56 -7.68 10.38
C GLU A 127 17.79 -8.58 10.29
N THR A 128 17.61 -9.76 9.72
CA THR A 128 18.73 -10.57 9.22
C THR A 128 18.84 -10.39 7.71
N ARG A 129 20.06 -10.25 7.22
CA ARG A 129 20.29 -10.26 5.77
C ARG A 129 19.76 -11.55 5.17
N LYS A 130 18.96 -11.42 4.11
CA LYS A 130 18.43 -12.58 3.38
C LYS A 130 19.49 -13.21 2.48
N TYR A 131 20.38 -12.40 1.90
CA TYR A 131 21.42 -12.82 0.97
C TYR A 131 22.79 -12.31 1.41
N GLU A 132 23.81 -13.14 1.28
CA GLU A 132 25.21 -12.81 1.53
C GLU A 132 26.03 -12.70 0.24
N SER A 133 25.53 -13.25 -0.86
CA SER A 133 26.21 -13.32 -2.15
C SER A 133 25.25 -13.29 -3.34
N ILE A 134 25.77 -13.00 -4.53
CA ILE A 134 25.02 -13.13 -5.79
C ILE A 134 24.53 -14.56 -5.98
N THR A 135 25.31 -15.55 -5.60
CA THR A 135 24.93 -16.97 -5.71
C THR A 135 23.70 -17.29 -4.87
N ASP A 136 23.53 -16.67 -3.70
CA ASP A 136 22.32 -16.87 -2.90
C ASP A 136 21.10 -16.31 -3.62
N VAL A 137 21.23 -15.14 -4.27
CA VAL A 137 20.17 -14.52 -5.07
C VAL A 137 19.77 -15.38 -6.27
N GLU A 138 20.79 -15.93 -6.99
CA GLU A 138 20.59 -16.80 -8.15
C GLU A 138 19.94 -18.12 -7.78
N ASN A 139 20.22 -18.65 -6.59
CA ASN A 139 19.64 -19.88 -6.08
C ASN A 139 18.26 -19.73 -5.42
N ASP A 140 17.81 -18.49 -5.17
CA ASP A 140 16.47 -18.25 -4.63
C ASP A 140 15.40 -18.37 -5.74
N PRO A 141 14.57 -19.42 -5.72
CA PRO A 141 13.69 -19.73 -6.83
C PRO A 141 12.62 -18.65 -7.04
N ILE A 142 12.23 -18.45 -8.28
CA ILE A 142 11.07 -17.63 -8.64
C ILE A 142 9.82 -18.53 -8.61
N THR A 143 8.86 -18.17 -7.75
CA THR A 143 7.54 -18.81 -7.76
C THR A 143 6.76 -18.28 -8.96
N THR A 144 6.35 -19.16 -9.87
CA THR A 144 5.61 -18.78 -11.06
C THR A 144 4.15 -18.39 -10.76
N ALA A 145 3.52 -17.67 -11.68
CA ALA A 145 2.10 -17.34 -11.57
C ALA A 145 1.22 -18.60 -11.51
N GLU A 146 1.58 -19.62 -12.31
CA GLU A 146 0.89 -20.89 -12.37
C GLU A 146 0.96 -21.65 -11.02
N GLU A 147 2.12 -21.67 -10.37
CA GLU A 147 2.30 -22.27 -9.04
C GLU A 147 1.48 -21.52 -7.98
N MET A 148 1.47 -20.18 -8.01
CA MET A 148 0.67 -19.37 -7.08
C MET A 148 -0.83 -19.63 -7.25
N ILE A 149 -1.32 -19.70 -8.48
CA ILE A 149 -2.72 -20.03 -8.76
C ILE A 149 -3.04 -21.45 -8.29
N ALA A 150 -2.19 -22.44 -8.63
CA ALA A 150 -2.38 -23.82 -8.25
C ALA A 150 -2.35 -24.04 -6.72
N SER A 151 -1.62 -23.22 -5.98
CA SER A 151 -1.61 -23.26 -4.51
C SER A 151 -2.88 -22.69 -3.85
N GLY A 152 -3.78 -22.07 -4.63
CA GLY A 152 -4.97 -21.38 -4.13
C GLY A 152 -4.71 -19.98 -3.58
N LYS A 153 -3.50 -19.45 -3.74
CA LYS A 153 -3.13 -18.11 -3.21
C LYS A 153 -4.02 -16.98 -3.75
N MET A 154 -4.64 -17.16 -4.92
CA MET A 154 -5.48 -16.14 -5.55
C MET A 154 -6.98 -16.28 -5.21
N GLU A 155 -7.41 -17.38 -4.58
CA GLU A 155 -8.84 -17.71 -4.38
C GLU A 155 -9.63 -16.62 -3.67
N MET A 156 -9.05 -15.98 -2.67
CA MET A 156 -9.74 -14.89 -1.96
C MET A 156 -9.85 -13.63 -2.80
N ALA A 157 -8.81 -13.28 -3.55
CA ALA A 157 -8.85 -12.16 -4.47
C ALA A 157 -9.91 -12.38 -5.57
N GLU A 158 -10.01 -13.59 -6.11
CA GLU A 158 -11.06 -13.95 -7.08
C GLU A 158 -12.47 -13.74 -6.50
N LYS A 159 -12.70 -14.13 -5.24
CA LYS A 159 -14.00 -13.93 -4.56
C LYS A 159 -14.32 -12.46 -4.36
N VAL A 160 -13.35 -11.64 -3.90
CA VAL A 160 -13.54 -10.20 -3.72
C VAL A 160 -13.84 -9.52 -5.06
N VAL A 161 -13.09 -9.86 -6.11
CA VAL A 161 -13.33 -9.32 -7.45
C VAL A 161 -14.70 -9.73 -7.99
N ALA A 162 -15.10 -11.00 -7.82
CA ALA A 162 -16.42 -11.47 -8.26
C ALA A 162 -17.58 -10.76 -7.55
N GLU A 163 -17.39 -10.38 -6.28
CA GLU A 163 -18.42 -9.74 -5.48
C GLU A 163 -18.53 -8.24 -5.75
N MET A 164 -17.41 -7.52 -5.79
CA MET A 164 -17.44 -6.06 -5.80
C MET A 164 -16.60 -5.39 -6.91
N GLY A 165 -15.88 -6.15 -7.71
CA GLY A 165 -14.99 -5.60 -8.74
C GLY A 165 -15.70 -4.87 -9.89
N ASN A 166 -17.03 -5.01 -10.05
CA ASN A 166 -17.79 -4.27 -11.05
C ASN A 166 -18.25 -2.87 -10.57
N GLU A 167 -18.11 -2.56 -9.29
CA GLU A 167 -18.61 -1.32 -8.69
C GLU A 167 -17.54 -0.57 -7.90
N VAL A 168 -16.53 -1.28 -7.40
CA VAL A 168 -15.45 -0.76 -6.56
C VAL A 168 -14.10 -0.96 -7.25
N PHE A 169 -13.24 0.06 -7.23
CA PHE A 169 -11.88 -0.07 -7.74
C PHE A 169 -11.02 -0.91 -6.78
N LEU A 170 -10.52 -2.03 -7.27
CA LEU A 170 -9.75 -2.98 -6.49
C LEU A 170 -8.28 -2.97 -6.91
N TYR A 171 -7.38 -2.89 -5.95
CA TYR A 171 -5.94 -2.96 -6.19
C TYR A 171 -5.25 -3.91 -5.21
N THR A 172 -4.04 -4.31 -5.54
CA THR A 172 -3.22 -5.19 -4.67
C THR A 172 -1.74 -4.83 -4.78
N GLU A 173 -0.91 -5.51 -4.03
CA GLU A 173 0.55 -5.42 -4.12
C GLU A 173 1.11 -6.71 -4.72
N ALA A 174 2.06 -6.58 -5.65
CA ALA A 174 2.74 -7.73 -6.26
C ALA A 174 4.15 -7.97 -5.66
N GLY A 175 4.49 -7.24 -4.64
CA GLY A 175 5.78 -7.23 -3.95
C GLY A 175 6.11 -5.84 -3.45
N ALA A 176 7.27 -5.67 -2.84
CA ALA A 176 7.78 -4.35 -2.49
C ALA A 176 8.23 -3.58 -3.74
N GLY A 177 8.37 -2.27 -3.60
CA GLY A 177 9.02 -1.45 -4.62
C GLY A 177 10.46 -1.88 -4.90
N ALA A 178 11.07 -1.29 -5.92
CA ALA A 178 12.38 -1.74 -6.38
C ALA A 178 13.43 -1.66 -5.28
N PHE A 179 13.78 -0.47 -4.83
CA PHE A 179 14.79 -0.27 -3.79
C PHE A 179 14.33 -0.77 -2.42
N SER A 180 13.03 -0.70 -2.12
CA SER A 180 12.42 -1.27 -0.93
C SER A 180 12.73 -2.77 -0.75
N THR A 181 12.87 -3.52 -1.85
CA THR A 181 13.24 -4.93 -1.79
C THR A 181 14.71 -5.14 -1.41
N ALA A 182 15.63 -4.35 -1.96
CA ALA A 182 17.05 -4.44 -1.58
C ALA A 182 17.23 -4.08 -0.10
N TYR A 183 16.57 -3.02 0.37
CA TYR A 183 16.50 -2.65 1.77
C TYR A 183 16.03 -3.82 2.65
N ARG A 184 14.91 -4.46 2.31
CA ARG A 184 14.39 -5.61 3.08
C ARG A 184 15.29 -6.85 3.02
N ALA A 185 16.04 -7.01 1.95
CA ALA A 185 16.92 -8.16 1.77
C ALA A 185 18.27 -8.02 2.48
N LEU A 186 18.74 -6.78 2.67
CA LEU A 186 20.10 -6.50 3.16
C LEU A 186 20.15 -5.70 4.47
N THR A 187 19.03 -5.29 5.04
CA THR A 187 18.87 -4.23 6.04
C THR A 187 19.16 -2.83 5.48
N PHE A 188 18.89 -1.76 6.26
CA PHE A 188 19.17 -0.40 5.81
C PHE A 188 20.66 -0.12 5.69
N GLU A 189 21.43 -0.43 6.74
CA GLU A 189 22.88 -0.28 6.76
C GLU A 189 23.51 -1.14 5.67
N GLY A 190 23.07 -2.40 5.54
CA GLY A 190 23.62 -3.33 4.57
C GLY A 190 23.43 -2.88 3.13
N VAL A 191 22.25 -2.35 2.74
CA VAL A 191 22.07 -1.86 1.38
C VAL A 191 22.90 -0.60 1.10
N MET A 192 23.07 0.28 2.12
CA MET A 192 23.92 1.47 1.98
C MET A 192 25.39 1.09 1.76
N GLU A 193 25.91 0.10 2.48
CA GLU A 193 27.27 -0.43 2.30
C GLU A 193 27.43 -1.09 0.93
N GLU A 194 26.50 -1.99 0.57
CA GLU A 194 26.62 -2.78 -0.65
C GLU A 194 26.48 -1.95 -1.94
N MET A 195 25.77 -0.85 -1.93
CA MET A 195 25.74 0.09 -3.06
C MET A 195 27.15 0.64 -3.41
N TYR A 196 28.05 0.72 -2.45
CA TYR A 196 29.45 1.16 -2.66
C TYR A 196 30.40 -0.01 -2.89
N ASP A 197 30.28 -1.06 -2.08
CA ASP A 197 31.25 -2.15 -2.04
C ASP A 197 30.99 -3.21 -3.12
N ARG A 198 29.69 -3.52 -3.38
CA ARG A 198 29.29 -4.55 -4.33
C ARG A 198 28.00 -4.15 -5.08
N PRO A 199 28.02 -3.07 -5.87
CA PRO A 199 26.81 -2.59 -6.57
C PRO A 199 26.14 -3.66 -7.44
N GLU A 200 26.93 -4.57 -8.06
CA GLU A 200 26.41 -5.69 -8.84
C GLU A 200 25.57 -6.67 -8.00
N PHE A 201 25.85 -6.79 -6.72
CA PHE A 201 25.07 -7.62 -5.81
C PHE A 201 23.69 -6.98 -5.53
N VAL A 202 23.64 -5.65 -5.34
CA VAL A 202 22.38 -4.92 -5.20
C VAL A 202 21.57 -5.02 -6.49
N HIS A 203 22.19 -4.86 -7.65
CA HIS A 203 21.54 -5.03 -8.95
C HIS A 203 20.95 -6.44 -9.13
N ALA A 204 21.65 -7.49 -8.69
CA ALA A 204 21.15 -8.86 -8.76
C ALA A 204 19.86 -9.04 -7.91
N ILE A 205 19.84 -8.48 -6.69
CA ILE A 205 18.66 -8.51 -5.81
C ILE A 205 17.49 -7.78 -6.44
N LEU A 206 17.72 -6.58 -6.98
CA LEU A 206 16.70 -5.78 -7.65
C LEU A 206 16.10 -6.52 -8.85
N GLN A 207 16.94 -7.12 -9.70
CA GLN A 207 16.49 -7.85 -10.89
C GLN A 207 15.71 -9.12 -10.52
N ARG A 208 16.15 -9.85 -9.48
CA ARG A 208 15.41 -11.01 -8.96
C ARG A 208 14.03 -10.59 -8.46
N ASN A 209 13.93 -9.44 -7.75
CA ASN A 209 12.66 -8.92 -7.30
C ASN A 209 11.72 -8.59 -8.46
N ILE A 210 12.20 -7.89 -9.50
CA ILE A 210 11.40 -7.62 -10.70
C ILE A 210 10.80 -8.92 -11.24
N SER A 211 11.63 -9.95 -11.40
CA SER A 211 11.19 -11.25 -11.92
C SER A 211 10.07 -11.87 -11.07
N GLN A 212 10.21 -11.85 -9.74
CA GLN A 212 9.19 -12.38 -8.83
C GLN A 212 7.92 -11.53 -8.84
N SER A 213 8.06 -10.20 -8.82
CA SER A 213 6.93 -9.28 -8.79
C SER A 213 6.08 -9.36 -10.07
N ILE A 214 6.70 -9.53 -11.23
CA ILE A 214 5.98 -9.77 -12.50
C ILE A 214 5.21 -11.08 -12.46
N GLN A 215 5.76 -12.17 -11.90
CA GLN A 215 5.02 -13.43 -11.75
C GLN A 215 3.82 -13.26 -10.80
N THR A 216 4.01 -12.53 -9.71
CA THR A 216 2.92 -12.24 -8.76
C THR A 216 1.83 -11.39 -9.40
N ALA A 217 2.20 -10.34 -10.13
CA ALA A 217 1.26 -9.50 -10.87
C ALA A 217 0.51 -10.29 -11.95
N LYS A 218 1.20 -11.21 -12.67
CA LYS A 218 0.58 -12.11 -13.65
C LYS A 218 -0.48 -13.01 -13.01
N ALA A 219 -0.25 -13.51 -11.79
CA ALA A 219 -1.25 -14.28 -11.06
C ALA A 219 -2.45 -13.40 -10.69
N HIS A 220 -2.21 -12.18 -10.20
CA HIS A 220 -3.26 -11.23 -9.86
C HIS A 220 -4.07 -10.75 -11.08
N ALA A 221 -3.42 -10.53 -12.23
CA ALA A 221 -4.13 -10.15 -13.46
C ALA A 221 -5.21 -11.17 -13.86
N LYS A 222 -5.01 -12.46 -13.51
CA LYS A 222 -6.01 -13.52 -13.78
C LYS A 222 -7.25 -13.43 -12.89
N THR A 223 -7.18 -12.75 -11.75
CA THR A 223 -8.34 -12.55 -10.86
C THR A 223 -9.28 -11.46 -11.35
N GLY A 224 -8.82 -10.56 -12.23
CA GLY A 224 -9.56 -9.40 -12.67
C GLY A 224 -9.36 -8.17 -11.78
N ILE A 225 -8.32 -8.13 -10.96
CA ILE A 225 -7.92 -6.93 -10.18
C ILE A 225 -7.61 -5.78 -11.15
N HIS A 226 -7.88 -4.52 -10.74
CA HIS A 226 -7.71 -3.36 -11.64
C HIS A 226 -6.30 -2.80 -11.65
N ALA A 227 -5.62 -2.80 -10.49
CA ALA A 227 -4.32 -2.16 -10.36
C ALA A 227 -3.36 -2.90 -9.43
N ILE A 228 -2.07 -2.65 -9.64
CA ILE A 228 -1.00 -2.97 -8.68
C ILE A 228 -0.51 -1.69 -8.03
N ARG A 229 -0.40 -1.70 -6.70
CA ARG A 229 0.30 -0.67 -5.94
C ARG A 229 1.77 -1.07 -5.74
N ILE A 230 2.68 -0.18 -6.08
CA ILE A 230 4.10 -0.26 -5.77
C ILE A 230 4.35 0.65 -4.58
N ASN A 231 4.84 0.10 -3.47
CA ASN A 231 5.24 0.88 -2.30
C ASN A 231 6.78 1.07 -2.34
N GLU A 232 7.22 2.32 -2.57
CA GLU A 232 8.63 2.69 -2.62
C GLU A 232 8.91 3.77 -1.57
N TYR A 233 9.59 3.42 -0.46
CA TYR A 233 9.81 4.34 0.64
C TYR A 233 11.28 4.69 0.92
N PRO A 234 12.27 3.78 0.74
CA PRO A 234 13.66 4.12 1.08
C PRO A 234 14.44 4.78 -0.07
N ALA A 235 13.76 5.12 -1.19
CA ALA A 235 14.39 5.77 -2.36
C ALA A 235 14.16 7.28 -2.40
N SER A 236 13.55 7.85 -1.38
CA SER A 236 13.23 9.28 -1.27
C SER A 236 14.48 10.17 -1.12
N ALA A 237 14.31 11.48 -1.30
CA ALA A 237 15.43 12.42 -1.30
C ALA A 237 16.06 12.63 0.09
N ASP A 238 15.34 12.32 1.15
CA ASP A 238 15.83 12.32 2.53
C ASP A 238 16.57 11.03 2.92
N MET A 239 16.47 9.97 2.11
CA MET A 239 17.06 8.66 2.40
C MET A 239 18.33 8.37 1.58
N ILE A 240 18.29 8.59 0.26
CA ILE A 240 19.43 8.33 -0.63
C ILE A 240 19.71 9.50 -1.57
N SER A 241 20.93 9.58 -2.07
CA SER A 241 21.32 10.60 -3.06
C SER A 241 20.57 10.42 -4.38
N GLU A 242 20.45 11.50 -5.16
CA GLU A 242 19.90 11.42 -6.50
C GLU A 242 20.65 10.42 -7.40
N LYS A 243 21.99 10.39 -7.29
CA LYS A 243 22.82 9.42 -8.03
C LYS A 243 22.38 7.98 -7.74
N HIS A 244 22.21 7.63 -6.47
CA HIS A 244 21.80 6.28 -6.09
C HIS A 244 20.34 5.99 -6.49
N PHE A 245 19.46 6.98 -6.42
CA PHE A 245 18.09 6.85 -6.92
C PHE A 245 18.08 6.52 -8.42
N LEU A 246 18.85 7.24 -9.23
CA LEU A 246 18.95 7.03 -10.68
C LEU A 246 19.57 5.69 -11.05
N GLU A 247 20.42 5.14 -10.19
CA GLU A 247 21.12 3.88 -10.43
C GLU A 247 20.34 2.67 -9.89
N PHE A 248 19.82 2.74 -8.66
CA PHE A 248 19.28 1.58 -7.96
C PHE A 248 17.76 1.58 -7.78
N SER A 249 17.04 2.66 -8.09
CA SER A 249 15.58 2.70 -7.95
C SER A 249 14.88 2.96 -9.28
N LEU A 250 15.14 4.09 -9.91
CA LEU A 250 14.40 4.57 -11.08
C LEU A 250 14.31 3.55 -12.23
N PRO A 251 15.40 2.90 -12.68
CA PRO A 251 15.35 1.96 -13.80
C PRO A 251 14.52 0.71 -13.48
N TYR A 252 14.51 0.29 -12.23
CA TYR A 252 13.81 -0.88 -11.76
C TYR A 252 12.32 -0.59 -11.51
N LEU A 253 11.99 0.61 -11.01
CA LEU A 253 10.59 1.08 -10.97
C LEU A 253 9.99 1.13 -12.37
N LYS A 254 10.76 1.64 -13.36
CA LYS A 254 10.30 1.65 -14.77
C LYS A 254 10.01 0.24 -15.28
N GLN A 255 10.89 -0.73 -15.01
CA GLN A 255 10.68 -2.13 -15.41
C GLN A 255 9.43 -2.73 -14.76
N LEU A 256 9.17 -2.46 -13.47
CA LEU A 256 7.96 -2.91 -12.79
C LEU A 256 6.70 -2.33 -13.42
N ILE A 257 6.68 -1.01 -13.63
CA ILE A 257 5.52 -0.29 -14.19
C ILE A 257 5.21 -0.80 -15.60
N ASP A 258 6.22 -0.86 -16.47
CA ASP A 258 6.04 -1.38 -17.82
C ASP A 258 5.53 -2.82 -17.82
N GLY A 259 6.14 -3.68 -16.98
CA GLY A 259 5.73 -5.07 -16.89
C GLY A 259 4.30 -5.26 -16.35
N TYR A 260 3.80 -4.37 -15.50
CA TYR A 260 2.42 -4.41 -15.03
C TYR A 260 1.44 -3.89 -16.10
N HIS A 261 1.82 -2.85 -16.83
CA HIS A 261 1.05 -2.37 -17.99
C HIS A 261 0.94 -3.43 -19.10
N ASP A 262 2.00 -4.18 -19.35
CA ASP A 262 2.01 -5.31 -20.33
C ASP A 262 1.01 -6.42 -19.92
N LEU A 263 0.64 -6.51 -18.65
CA LEU A 263 -0.38 -7.41 -18.13
C LEU A 263 -1.79 -6.81 -18.13
N GLY A 264 -1.95 -5.55 -18.58
CA GLY A 264 -3.21 -4.82 -18.61
C GLY A 264 -3.63 -4.27 -17.25
N LEU A 265 -2.71 -4.13 -16.31
CA LEU A 265 -2.96 -3.61 -14.96
C LEU A 265 -2.58 -2.12 -14.89
N LEU A 266 -3.39 -1.33 -14.21
CA LEU A 266 -3.01 0.04 -13.83
C LEU A 266 -1.98 0.01 -12.69
N VAL A 267 -1.21 1.09 -12.56
CA VAL A 267 -0.15 1.18 -11.56
C VAL A 267 -0.34 2.40 -10.66
N ILE A 268 -0.42 2.13 -9.35
CA ILE A 268 -0.38 3.14 -8.30
C ILE A 268 1.04 3.12 -7.72
N LEU A 269 1.83 4.14 -7.98
CA LEU A 269 3.14 4.31 -7.35
C LEU A 269 2.97 5.12 -6.06
N GLU A 270 3.03 4.45 -4.93
CA GLU A 270 3.13 5.07 -3.61
C GLU A 270 4.61 5.38 -3.33
N PHE A 271 4.97 6.66 -3.39
CA PHE A 271 6.32 7.12 -3.14
C PHE A 271 6.35 7.90 -1.82
N LEU A 272 6.89 7.25 -0.79
CA LEU A 272 6.96 7.80 0.57
C LEU A 272 8.28 8.53 0.80
N GLY A 273 8.30 9.42 1.81
CA GLY A 273 9.41 10.29 2.12
C GLY A 273 9.41 11.57 1.28
N TRP A 274 10.53 12.25 1.20
CA TRP A 274 10.64 13.51 0.46
C TRP A 274 10.66 13.27 -1.06
N ALA A 275 9.48 13.42 -1.67
CA ALA A 275 9.24 13.13 -3.08
C ALA A 275 9.51 14.33 -3.99
N THR A 276 9.30 15.58 -3.53
CA THR A 276 9.37 16.79 -4.37
C THR A 276 10.65 16.86 -5.21
N PRO A 277 11.89 16.61 -4.69
CA PRO A 277 13.09 16.61 -5.52
C PRO A 277 13.20 15.47 -6.53
N ARG A 278 12.31 14.46 -6.45
CA ARG A 278 12.26 13.31 -7.36
C ARG A 278 11.19 13.41 -8.42
N MET A 279 10.28 14.41 -8.32
CA MET A 279 9.07 14.47 -9.15
C MET A 279 9.35 14.51 -10.64
N GLU A 280 10.40 15.22 -11.11
CA GLU A 280 10.79 15.21 -12.53
C GLU A 280 11.12 13.81 -13.05
N HIS A 281 11.80 13.01 -12.24
CA HIS A 281 12.14 11.63 -12.57
C HIS A 281 10.90 10.73 -12.48
N LEU A 282 10.08 10.88 -11.43
CA LEU A 282 8.86 10.09 -11.24
C LEU A 282 7.87 10.32 -12.39
N ALA A 283 7.78 11.54 -12.93
CA ALA A 283 6.96 11.88 -14.09
C ALA A 283 7.34 11.06 -15.35
N THR A 284 8.58 10.60 -15.46
CA THR A 284 9.05 9.79 -16.62
C THR A 284 8.66 8.31 -16.54
N LEU A 285 8.21 7.84 -15.37
CA LEU A 285 7.92 6.42 -15.14
C LEU A 285 6.66 5.94 -15.85
N GLY A 286 5.67 6.83 -16.03
CA GLY A 286 4.40 6.49 -16.65
C GLY A 286 3.42 5.76 -15.72
N ALA A 287 3.58 5.88 -14.38
CA ALA A 287 2.58 5.40 -13.44
C ALA A 287 1.23 6.10 -13.66
N ASP A 288 0.12 5.38 -13.53
CA ASP A 288 -1.23 5.94 -13.69
C ASP A 288 -1.60 6.86 -12.53
N VAL A 289 -1.16 6.51 -11.32
CA VAL A 289 -1.35 7.29 -10.09
C VAL A 289 -0.02 7.41 -9.37
N ILE A 290 0.32 8.62 -8.91
CA ILE A 290 1.41 8.85 -7.95
C ILE A 290 0.78 9.28 -6.62
N GLN A 291 0.96 8.46 -5.60
CA GLN A 291 0.54 8.73 -4.22
C GLN A 291 1.72 9.27 -3.42
N LEU A 292 1.51 10.38 -2.73
CA LEU A 292 2.55 11.08 -1.97
C LEU A 292 2.33 10.96 -0.47
N GLU A 293 3.44 10.90 0.29
CA GLU A 293 3.41 11.10 1.73
C GLU A 293 3.16 12.58 2.05
N SER A 294 2.51 12.84 3.20
CA SER A 294 2.34 14.20 3.70
C SER A 294 3.67 14.85 4.06
N SER A 295 3.72 16.18 4.03
CA SER A 295 4.85 16.94 4.54
C SER A 295 5.09 16.61 6.02
N MET A 296 6.28 16.09 6.34
CA MET A 296 6.68 15.72 7.69
C MET A 296 8.21 15.66 7.82
N LYS A 297 8.73 15.46 9.01
CA LYS A 297 10.16 15.28 9.27
C LYS A 297 11.06 16.41 8.72
N GLY A 298 10.50 17.62 8.58
CA GLY A 298 11.25 18.79 8.12
C GLY A 298 11.36 18.96 6.61
N TYR A 299 10.70 18.14 5.82
CA TYR A 299 10.55 18.33 4.37
C TYR A 299 9.12 18.74 4.00
N ASP A 300 8.96 19.26 2.79
CA ASP A 300 7.69 19.64 2.21
C ASP A 300 7.43 18.84 0.94
N ASN A 301 6.27 18.16 0.90
CA ASN A 301 5.69 17.56 -0.29
C ASN A 301 4.45 18.37 -0.69
N SER A 302 4.67 19.64 -1.08
CA SER A 302 3.58 20.51 -1.54
C SER A 302 2.86 19.86 -2.72
N ILE A 303 1.58 19.57 -2.53
CA ILE A 303 0.77 18.90 -3.57
C ILE A 303 0.66 19.78 -4.84
N GLY A 304 0.63 21.11 -4.69
CA GLY A 304 0.62 22.05 -5.80
C GLY A 304 1.92 22.06 -6.59
N GLU A 305 3.08 22.11 -5.90
CA GLU A 305 4.39 22.04 -6.54
C GLU A 305 4.60 20.71 -7.27
N CYS A 306 4.22 19.61 -6.63
CA CYS A 306 4.27 18.28 -7.26
C CYS A 306 3.39 18.25 -8.52
N ARG A 307 2.21 18.86 -8.50
CA ARG A 307 1.34 18.97 -9.69
C ARG A 307 1.98 19.80 -10.80
N GLU A 308 2.60 20.93 -10.49
CA GLU A 308 3.28 21.77 -11.48
C GLU A 308 4.39 20.99 -12.21
N ILE A 309 5.17 20.19 -11.48
CA ILE A 309 6.25 19.38 -12.06
C ILE A 309 5.68 18.20 -12.85
N LEU A 310 4.70 17.51 -12.31
CA LEU A 310 4.10 16.31 -12.92
C LEU A 310 3.27 16.65 -14.17
N GLY A 311 2.69 17.84 -14.23
CA GLY A 311 1.71 18.20 -15.26
C GLY A 311 0.40 17.43 -15.11
N ASP A 312 -0.41 17.39 -16.18
CA ASP A 312 -1.74 16.76 -16.17
C ASP A 312 -1.75 15.32 -16.75
N SER A 313 -0.60 14.69 -16.99
CA SER A 313 -0.53 13.37 -17.60
C SER A 313 -0.78 12.22 -16.63
N THR A 314 -0.54 12.43 -15.35
CA THR A 314 -0.63 11.41 -14.29
C THR A 314 -1.62 11.85 -13.21
N CYS A 315 -2.40 10.92 -12.69
CA CYS A 315 -3.30 11.20 -11.57
C CYS A 315 -2.47 11.36 -10.28
N LEU A 316 -2.66 12.47 -9.57
CA LEU A 316 -1.99 12.74 -8.30
C LEU A 316 -2.91 12.31 -7.16
N CYS A 317 -2.38 11.54 -6.22
CA CYS A 317 -3.08 11.12 -5.02
C CYS A 317 -2.57 11.94 -3.84
N GLY A 318 -3.47 12.74 -3.27
CA GLY A 318 -3.16 13.76 -2.27
C GLY A 318 -2.70 13.19 -0.94
N ASN A 319 -2.28 14.06 -0.04
CA ASN A 319 -1.38 13.74 1.04
C ASN A 319 -1.77 14.37 2.38
N THR A 320 -3.04 14.33 2.74
CA THR A 320 -3.52 14.88 4.02
C THR A 320 -2.74 14.30 5.21
N PRO A 321 -2.17 15.14 6.10
CA PRO A 321 -1.45 14.66 7.28
C PRO A 321 -2.38 13.93 8.26
N VAL A 322 -2.07 12.65 8.57
CA VAL A 322 -2.93 11.83 9.44
C VAL A 322 -2.93 12.33 10.87
N LEU A 323 -1.76 12.46 11.50
CA LEU A 323 -1.67 12.80 12.93
C LEU A 323 -2.19 14.21 13.21
N SER A 324 -1.65 15.23 12.54
CA SER A 324 -1.95 16.62 12.85
C SER A 324 -3.31 17.06 12.32
N THR A 325 -3.74 16.55 11.17
CA THR A 325 -4.97 17.00 10.51
C THR A 325 -6.13 16.06 10.78
N ILE A 326 -5.97 14.75 10.56
CA ILE A 326 -7.09 13.82 10.72
C ILE A 326 -7.33 13.48 12.19
N GLU A 327 -6.30 13.01 12.92
CA GLU A 327 -6.46 12.53 14.29
C GLU A 327 -6.62 13.65 15.32
N GLN A 328 -5.75 14.65 15.27
CA GLN A 328 -5.70 15.73 16.29
C GLN A 328 -6.39 17.01 15.80
N GLY A 329 -6.57 17.17 14.48
CA GLY A 329 -7.12 18.37 13.87
C GLY A 329 -8.64 18.50 14.07
N GLU A 330 -9.09 19.75 13.94
CA GLU A 330 -10.49 20.16 13.93
C GLU A 330 -10.94 20.49 12.50
N GLU A 331 -12.22 20.79 12.29
CA GLU A 331 -12.74 21.13 10.95
C GLU A 331 -12.03 22.33 10.28
N SER A 332 -11.47 23.26 11.08
CA SER A 332 -10.66 24.38 10.55
C SER A 332 -9.34 23.91 9.92
N ASP A 333 -8.76 22.84 10.46
CA ASP A 333 -7.54 22.24 9.92
C ASP A 333 -7.87 21.46 8.64
N TRP A 334 -9.03 20.80 8.60
CA TRP A 334 -9.54 20.14 7.41
C TRP A 334 -9.85 21.13 6.28
N GLU A 335 -10.42 22.32 6.61
CA GLU A 335 -10.66 23.37 5.62
C GLU A 335 -9.36 23.89 5.01
N LYS A 336 -8.34 24.11 5.84
CA LYS A 336 -7.03 24.54 5.38
C LYS A 336 -6.40 23.47 4.47
N ASP A 337 -6.41 22.20 4.90
CA ASP A 337 -5.89 21.09 4.10
C ASP A 337 -6.66 20.93 2.78
N ALA A 338 -8.00 21.04 2.79
CA ALA A 338 -8.80 20.99 1.57
C ALA A 338 -8.38 22.06 0.55
N GLN A 339 -8.08 23.29 1.01
CA GLN A 339 -7.57 24.36 0.15
C GLN A 339 -6.18 24.04 -0.43
N GLU A 340 -5.31 23.41 0.36
CA GLU A 340 -3.99 22.95 -0.10
C GLU A 340 -4.15 21.81 -1.13
N GLN A 341 -5.02 20.84 -0.87
CA GLN A 341 -5.27 19.71 -1.79
C GLN A 341 -5.86 20.17 -3.13
N MET A 342 -6.65 21.25 -3.14
CA MET A 342 -7.18 21.82 -4.39
C MET A 342 -6.08 22.25 -5.37
N ALA A 343 -4.90 22.62 -4.90
CA ALA A 343 -3.76 22.92 -5.76
C ALA A 343 -3.22 21.70 -6.52
N GLY A 344 -3.49 20.49 -6.03
CA GLY A 344 -3.10 19.22 -6.66
C GLY A 344 -4.03 18.74 -7.78
N ILE A 345 -5.19 19.38 -7.96
CA ILE A 345 -6.21 18.90 -8.90
C ILE A 345 -5.74 18.99 -10.35
N GLY A 346 -5.06 20.10 -10.72
CA GLY A 346 -4.69 20.37 -12.11
C GLY A 346 -5.89 20.75 -12.99
N SER A 347 -5.64 20.98 -14.28
CA SER A 347 -6.67 21.43 -15.23
C SER A 347 -7.62 20.31 -15.68
N GLU A 348 -7.17 19.06 -15.65
CA GLU A 348 -7.95 17.89 -16.08
C GLU A 348 -8.63 17.14 -14.93
N GLY A 349 -8.50 17.61 -13.68
CA GLY A 349 -9.16 16.98 -12.55
C GLY A 349 -8.60 15.59 -12.18
N ARG A 350 -7.36 15.28 -12.53
CA ARG A 350 -6.68 14.01 -12.24
C ARG A 350 -6.19 13.97 -10.80
N PHE A 351 -7.13 13.80 -9.88
CA PHE A 351 -6.83 13.87 -8.45
C PHE A 351 -7.63 12.86 -7.63
N ILE A 352 -6.99 12.29 -6.60
CA ILE A 352 -7.58 11.38 -5.62
C ILE A 352 -7.30 11.95 -4.23
N ILE A 353 -8.34 12.10 -3.43
CA ILE A 353 -8.22 12.50 -2.02
C ILE A 353 -7.68 11.32 -1.21
N CYS A 354 -6.60 11.54 -0.45
CA CYS A 354 -5.94 10.45 0.28
C CYS A 354 -5.25 10.95 1.55
N PRO A 355 -5.27 10.17 2.65
CA PRO A 355 -4.33 10.36 3.73
C PRO A 355 -2.89 10.15 3.24
N GLY A 356 -1.99 11.07 3.56
CA GLY A 356 -0.60 11.06 3.07
C GLY A 356 0.37 10.22 3.90
N SER A 357 -0.12 9.51 4.91
CA SER A 357 0.68 8.60 5.73
C SER A 357 -0.21 7.47 6.25
N PRO A 358 0.38 6.38 6.76
CA PRO A 358 -0.40 5.34 7.39
C PRO A 358 -1.29 5.89 8.51
N THR A 359 -2.55 5.46 8.51
CA THR A 359 -3.43 5.66 9.66
C THR A 359 -2.88 4.87 10.84
N THR A 360 -3.07 5.39 12.06
CA THR A 360 -2.64 4.69 13.26
C THR A 360 -3.80 3.90 13.88
N ARG A 361 -3.54 3.14 14.91
CA ARG A 361 -4.58 2.44 15.67
C ARG A 361 -5.47 3.38 16.47
N GLU A 362 -4.98 4.59 16.75
CA GLU A 362 -5.72 5.67 17.40
C GLU A 362 -6.63 6.40 16.40
N THR A 363 -6.42 6.23 15.09
CA THR A 363 -7.27 6.84 14.07
C THR A 363 -8.62 6.14 14.02
N HIS A 364 -9.61 6.66 14.76
CA HIS A 364 -10.93 6.06 14.81
C HIS A 364 -11.62 6.07 13.44
N PRO A 365 -12.23 4.96 12.98
CA PRO A 365 -12.89 4.87 11.67
C PRO A 365 -13.94 5.95 11.42
N GLU A 366 -14.70 6.34 12.43
CA GLU A 366 -15.68 7.43 12.31
C GLU A 366 -15.02 8.78 12.01
N LYS A 367 -13.82 9.04 12.54
CA LYS A 367 -13.12 10.28 12.25
C LYS A 367 -12.58 10.31 10.82
N LEU A 368 -12.09 9.16 10.34
CA LEU A 368 -11.73 9.00 8.93
C LEU A 368 -12.93 9.20 8.00
N LEU A 369 -14.07 8.61 8.33
CA LEU A 369 -15.30 8.77 7.57
C LEU A 369 -15.73 10.25 7.50
N ARG A 370 -15.78 10.93 8.65
CA ARG A 370 -16.14 12.35 8.72
C ARG A 370 -15.17 13.24 7.94
N TRP A 371 -13.87 12.97 8.05
CA TRP A 371 -12.86 13.66 7.24
C TRP A 371 -13.08 13.42 5.75
N ALA A 372 -13.25 12.17 5.31
CA ALA A 372 -13.47 11.83 3.92
C ALA A 372 -14.72 12.54 3.34
N GLU A 373 -15.83 12.52 4.08
CA GLU A 373 -17.07 13.22 3.69
C GLU A 373 -16.88 14.75 3.64
N TYR A 374 -16.10 15.30 4.56
CA TYR A 374 -15.77 16.73 4.56
C TYR A 374 -14.97 17.11 3.33
N MET A 375 -13.89 16.37 3.05
CA MET A 375 -13.03 16.59 1.89
C MET A 375 -13.78 16.45 0.57
N GLN A 376 -14.65 15.45 0.43
CA GLN A 376 -15.49 15.27 -0.76
C GLN A 376 -16.42 16.46 -1.04
N LYS A 377 -16.85 17.18 -0.01
CA LYS A 377 -17.72 18.36 -0.15
C LYS A 377 -16.91 19.65 -0.46
N ARG A 378 -15.68 19.72 0.03
CA ARG A 378 -14.83 20.93 -0.07
C ARG A 378 -13.91 20.91 -1.27
N VAL A 379 -13.32 19.76 -1.58
CA VAL A 379 -12.54 19.56 -2.79
C VAL A 379 -13.52 19.30 -3.94
N ALA A 380 -14.10 20.39 -4.43
CA ALA A 380 -15.18 20.33 -5.41
C ALA A 380 -14.65 20.19 -6.84
N VAL A 381 -15.35 19.41 -7.64
CA VAL A 381 -15.16 19.40 -9.10
C VAL A 381 -15.62 20.77 -9.65
N ASN A 382 -14.74 21.47 -10.33
CA ASN A 382 -15.13 22.71 -11.01
C ASN A 382 -16.18 22.37 -12.09
N SER A 383 -17.42 22.79 -11.86
CA SER A 383 -18.55 22.61 -12.78
C SER A 383 -18.46 23.53 -14.00
#